data_cfc0058a539363a564cb12b3d77ed75f
#
_entry.id   cfc0058a539363a564cb12b3d77ed75f
#
_cell.length_a   1.000
_cell.length_b   1.000
_cell.length_c   1.000
_cell.angle_alpha   90.00
_cell.angle_beta   90.00
_cell.angle_gamma   90.00
#
_symmetry.space_group_name_H-M   'P 1'
#
loop_
_entity.id
_entity.type
_entity.pdbx_description
1 polymer ?
#
loop_
_entity_poly.entity_id
_entity_poly.type
_entity_poly.pdbx_seq_one_letter_code
_entity_poly.pdbx_strand_id
1 'polypeptide(L)'
;VAFANAFVNLIPHRMKHTPIQAHQLEKGSIRITQYQSDNLIVPLIKDVLESPLAGTTGILTKTNEDAVFIACLLQEQGMPVRLVQTNSGNFYLGDLDEIRYFNRALDLSQDTHLIDDERWETAKRCLKREFGHAQSWEICRNIILNFEQVYSRKYHSDWTNYLFESKLEDFYPVQGEAIVVSTIHKAKGKEFDNVFLLLTNIESLSDEKKREVYVAITRAKQNL
;
A
#
# COMPACT_ATOMS: atom_id res chain seq x y z
N VAL A 1 17.01 14.98 10.42
CA VAL A 1 16.44 16.05 11.25
C VAL A 1 16.87 17.44 10.77
N ALA A 2 18.17 17.72 10.51
CA ALA A 2 18.62 19.06 10.07
C ALA A 2 17.90 19.53 8.81
N PHE A 3 17.75 18.68 7.81
CA PHE A 3 17.02 19.00 6.57
C PHE A 3 15.55 19.29 6.84
N ALA A 4 14.87 18.48 7.67
CA ALA A 4 13.48 18.71 8.02
C ALA A 4 13.27 20.05 8.74
N ASN A 5 14.20 20.43 9.63
CA ASN A 5 14.19 21.73 10.30
C ASN A 5 14.46 22.90 9.35
N ALA A 6 15.34 22.72 8.35
CA ALA A 6 15.56 23.72 7.32
C ALA A 6 14.32 23.85 6.41
N PHE A 7 13.74 22.73 5.96
CA PHE A 7 12.58 22.72 5.09
C PHE A 7 11.33 23.33 5.74
N VAL A 8 11.10 23.03 7.02
CA VAL A 8 9.93 23.55 7.73
C VAL A 8 9.93 25.08 7.86
N ASN A 9 11.09 25.73 7.79
CA ASN A 9 11.17 27.19 7.78
C ASN A 9 10.61 27.84 6.51
N LEU A 10 10.42 27.05 5.44
CA LEU A 10 9.78 27.49 4.21
C LEU A 10 8.24 27.49 4.29
N ILE A 11 7.68 27.01 5.41
CA ILE A 11 6.24 26.93 5.61
C ILE A 11 5.79 28.13 6.45
N PRO A 12 4.97 29.05 5.91
CA PRO A 12 4.43 30.18 6.68
C PRO A 12 3.37 29.72 7.66
N HIS A 13 3.06 30.54 8.65
CA HIS A 13 1.98 30.37 9.64
C HIS A 13 2.05 29.04 10.41
N ARG A 14 3.21 28.72 10.94
CA ARG A 14 3.43 27.52 11.77
C ARG A 14 2.83 27.71 13.16
N MET A 15 2.14 26.67 13.65
CA MET A 15 1.66 26.66 15.04
C MET A 15 2.77 26.34 16.06
N LYS A 16 3.80 25.58 15.66
CA LYS A 16 4.95 25.22 16.53
C LYS A 16 6.23 25.73 15.91
N HIS A 17 7.02 26.42 16.71
CA HIS A 17 8.33 26.97 16.31
C HIS A 17 9.52 26.18 16.87
N THR A 18 9.27 25.24 17.78
CA THR A 18 10.31 24.39 18.37
C THR A 18 10.90 23.47 17.29
N PRO A 19 12.22 23.45 17.08
CA PRO A 19 12.86 22.56 16.14
C PRO A 19 12.72 21.11 16.60
N ILE A 20 12.68 20.19 15.63
CA ILE A 20 12.72 18.75 15.90
C ILE A 20 14.12 18.42 16.44
N GLN A 21 14.18 17.66 17.52
CA GLN A 21 15.42 17.11 18.05
C GLN A 21 15.67 15.70 17.50
N ALA A 22 16.92 15.42 17.16
CA ALA A 22 17.30 14.09 16.71
C ALA A 22 17.25 13.12 17.90
N HIS A 23 16.56 11.99 17.72
CA HIS A 23 16.54 10.93 18.71
C HIS A 23 17.74 9.98 18.56
N GLN A 24 18.25 9.85 17.33
CA GLN A 24 19.45 9.06 17.04
C GLN A 24 20.63 9.98 16.72
N LEU A 25 21.82 9.57 17.17
CA LEU A 25 23.08 10.32 16.94
C LEU A 25 23.67 10.04 15.54
N GLU A 26 23.25 8.96 14.90
CA GLU A 26 23.72 8.59 13.56
C GLU A 26 23.21 9.57 12.51
N LYS A 27 24.13 9.96 11.62
CA LYS A 27 23.81 10.87 10.52
C LYS A 27 23.19 10.06 9.38
N GLY A 28 21.94 10.36 9.04
CA GLY A 28 21.31 9.87 7.82
C GLY A 28 21.79 10.60 6.57
N SER A 29 21.44 10.08 5.40
CA SER A 29 21.74 10.65 4.09
C SER A 29 20.51 11.22 3.41
N ILE A 30 20.71 12.22 2.56
CA ILE A 30 19.67 12.77 1.69
C ILE A 30 20.24 12.82 0.29
N ARG A 31 19.51 12.21 -0.65
CA ARG A 31 19.84 12.26 -2.06
C ARG A 31 18.67 12.87 -2.83
N ILE A 32 18.96 13.90 -3.62
CA ILE A 32 17.97 14.52 -4.50
C ILE A 32 18.38 14.18 -5.93
N THR A 33 17.49 13.51 -6.66
CA THR A 33 17.68 13.14 -8.05
C THR A 33 16.63 13.84 -8.89
N GLN A 34 17.07 14.57 -9.91
CA GLN A 34 16.17 15.18 -10.90
C GLN A 34 16.18 14.30 -12.16
N TYR A 35 15.02 13.76 -12.50
CA TYR A 35 14.85 12.97 -13.71
C TYR A 35 14.43 13.87 -14.88
N GLN A 36 15.06 13.70 -16.02
CA GLN A 36 14.70 14.32 -17.29
C GLN A 36 13.72 13.43 -18.05
N SER A 37 12.55 13.18 -17.47
CA SER A 37 11.54 12.29 -18.02
C SER A 37 10.15 12.74 -17.59
N ASP A 38 9.18 12.65 -18.50
CA ASP A 38 7.78 12.88 -18.18
C ASP A 38 7.21 11.79 -17.25
N ASN A 39 7.75 10.58 -17.33
CA ASN A 39 7.43 9.48 -16.44
C ASN A 39 8.53 9.33 -15.39
N LEU A 40 8.27 9.79 -14.17
CA LEU A 40 9.22 9.73 -13.06
C LEU A 40 9.26 8.35 -12.37
N ILE A 41 8.29 7.48 -12.63
CA ILE A 41 8.16 6.20 -11.93
C ILE A 41 9.23 5.21 -12.40
N VAL A 42 9.43 5.09 -13.70
CA VAL A 42 10.41 4.14 -14.26
C VAL A 42 11.84 4.39 -13.74
N PRO A 43 12.38 5.63 -13.79
CA PRO A 43 13.70 5.90 -13.22
C PRO A 43 13.73 5.75 -11.69
N LEU A 44 12.64 6.06 -10.97
CA LEU A 44 12.53 5.78 -9.54
C LEU A 44 12.67 4.29 -9.24
N ILE A 45 11.98 3.42 -9.98
CA ILE A 45 12.07 1.96 -9.81
C ILE A 45 13.52 1.50 -9.98
N LYS A 46 14.22 2.01 -11.00
CA LYS A 46 15.63 1.71 -11.20
C LYS A 46 16.48 2.11 -10.00
N ASP A 47 16.31 3.33 -9.49
CA ASP A 47 17.03 3.81 -8.30
C ASP A 47 16.73 2.96 -7.06
N VAL A 48 15.49 2.51 -6.88
CA VAL A 48 15.08 1.61 -5.78
C VAL A 48 15.80 0.27 -5.90
N LEU A 49 15.81 -0.34 -7.09
CA LEU A 49 16.46 -1.64 -7.33
C LEU A 49 17.97 -1.60 -7.16
N GLU A 50 18.62 -0.47 -7.49
CA GLU A 50 20.07 -0.28 -7.37
C GLU A 50 20.50 0.16 -5.97
N SER A 51 19.54 0.51 -5.08
CA SER A 51 19.86 1.00 -3.74
C SER A 51 20.05 -0.15 -2.74
N PRO A 52 21.03 -0.05 -1.82
CA PRO A 52 21.13 -0.98 -0.71
C PRO A 52 19.99 -0.72 0.28
N LEU A 53 18.95 -1.55 0.24
CA LEU A 53 17.78 -1.43 1.09
C LEU A 53 17.99 -2.23 2.37
N ALA A 54 18.70 -1.68 3.35
CA ALA A 54 18.78 -2.26 4.69
C ALA A 54 17.67 -1.68 5.57
N GLY A 55 16.95 -2.54 6.29
CA GLY A 55 15.85 -2.14 7.16
C GLY A 55 14.54 -1.86 6.38
N THR A 56 13.65 -1.11 7.00
CA THR A 56 12.33 -0.81 6.46
C THR A 56 12.39 0.27 5.38
N THR A 57 11.74 0.03 4.25
CA THR A 57 11.72 0.97 3.11
C THR A 57 10.31 1.44 2.81
N GLY A 58 10.12 2.75 2.71
CA GLY A 58 8.87 3.39 2.28
C GLY A 58 9.04 4.13 0.95
N ILE A 59 8.12 3.91 0.00
CA ILE A 59 8.02 4.71 -1.21
C ILE A 59 6.75 5.53 -1.12
N LEU A 60 6.92 6.85 -1.09
CA LEU A 60 5.84 7.79 -0.83
C LEU A 60 5.51 8.58 -2.10
N THR A 61 4.25 8.54 -2.49
CA THR A 61 3.72 9.24 -3.67
C THR A 61 2.65 10.24 -3.28
N LYS A 62 2.24 11.06 -4.22
CA LYS A 62 1.12 11.98 -4.05
C LYS A 62 -0.22 11.30 -4.33
N THR A 63 -0.29 10.46 -5.36
CA THR A 63 -1.54 9.83 -5.83
C THR A 63 -1.59 8.34 -5.52
N ASN A 64 -2.80 7.79 -5.44
CA ASN A 64 -3.00 6.36 -5.30
C ASN A 64 -2.58 5.61 -6.57
N GLU A 65 -2.82 6.22 -7.75
CA GLU A 65 -2.48 5.64 -9.04
C GLU A 65 -0.96 5.43 -9.15
N ASP A 66 -0.15 6.44 -8.80
CA ASP A 66 1.30 6.29 -8.76
C ASP A 66 1.73 5.18 -7.80
N ALA A 67 1.11 5.12 -6.61
CA ALA A 67 1.43 4.10 -5.62
C ALA A 67 1.12 2.68 -6.13
N VAL A 68 -0.04 2.49 -6.78
CA VAL A 68 -0.42 1.20 -7.38
C VAL A 68 0.57 0.83 -8.49
N PHE A 69 0.87 1.77 -9.39
CA PHE A 69 1.75 1.52 -10.52
C PHE A 69 3.18 1.15 -10.08
N ILE A 70 3.73 1.87 -9.08
CA ILE A 70 5.02 1.54 -8.46
C ILE A 70 4.98 0.15 -7.83
N ALA A 71 3.92 -0.18 -7.08
CA ALA A 71 3.80 -1.47 -6.43
C ALA A 71 3.78 -2.63 -7.46
N CYS A 72 3.01 -2.48 -8.54
CA CYS A 72 2.95 -3.47 -9.62
C CYS A 72 4.33 -3.67 -10.28
N LEU A 73 5.03 -2.59 -10.65
CA LEU A 73 6.33 -2.68 -11.30
C LEU A 73 7.39 -3.35 -10.40
N LEU A 74 7.41 -3.03 -9.10
CA LEU A 74 8.33 -3.67 -8.16
C LEU A 74 8.00 -5.15 -7.96
N GLN A 75 6.72 -5.52 -7.93
CA GLN A 75 6.30 -6.92 -7.84
C GLN A 75 6.70 -7.72 -9.09
N GLU A 76 6.59 -7.14 -10.28
CA GLU A 76 7.09 -7.74 -11.53
C GLU A 76 8.60 -8.00 -11.49
N GLN A 77 9.35 -7.18 -10.74
CA GLN A 77 10.78 -7.39 -10.49
C GLN A 77 11.07 -8.37 -9.33
N GLY A 78 10.05 -9.04 -8.79
CA GLY A 78 10.18 -10.01 -7.71
C GLY A 78 10.45 -9.39 -6.33
N MET A 79 10.26 -8.08 -6.17
CA MET A 79 10.44 -7.42 -4.88
C MET A 79 9.24 -7.66 -3.96
N PRO A 80 9.46 -7.94 -2.66
CA PRO A 80 8.38 -8.03 -1.69
C PRO A 80 7.80 -6.63 -1.42
N VAL A 81 6.61 -6.36 -1.94
CA VAL A 81 5.96 -5.04 -1.84
C VAL A 81 4.65 -5.12 -1.08
N ARG A 82 4.44 -4.16 -0.19
CA ARG A 82 3.17 -3.91 0.50
C ARG A 82 2.62 -2.56 0.09
N LEU A 83 1.49 -2.56 -0.62
CA LEU A 83 0.74 -1.35 -0.96
C LEU A 83 -0.20 -0.98 0.19
N VAL A 84 -0.05 0.23 0.75
CA VAL A 84 -0.97 0.76 1.77
C VAL A 84 -2.06 1.57 1.08
N GLN A 85 -3.25 0.97 1.00
CA GLN A 85 -4.46 1.66 0.57
C GLN A 85 -5.35 1.91 1.79
N THR A 86 -6.02 3.06 1.87
CA THR A 86 -7.09 3.25 2.84
C THR A 86 -8.43 3.00 2.16
N ASN A 87 -9.34 2.36 2.88
CA ASN A 87 -10.74 2.22 2.47
C ASN A 87 -11.51 3.56 2.45
N SER A 88 -10.84 4.71 2.53
CA SER A 88 -11.48 6.04 2.40
C SER A 88 -11.86 6.42 0.97
N GLY A 89 -11.85 5.48 0.05
CA GLY A 89 -12.39 5.59 -1.30
C GLY A 89 -12.79 4.21 -1.76
N ASN A 90 -13.94 3.73 -1.32
CA ASN A 90 -14.83 2.73 -1.93
C ASN A 90 -14.19 1.48 -2.60
N PHE A 91 -12.98 1.02 -2.19
CA PHE A 91 -12.54 -0.28 -2.66
C PHE A 91 -13.09 -1.35 -1.70
N TYR A 92 -14.20 -1.94 -2.11
CA TYR A 92 -14.82 -3.08 -1.46
C TYR A 92 -14.21 -4.36 -2.04
N LEU A 93 -13.71 -5.29 -1.18
CA LEU A 93 -13.11 -6.54 -1.67
C LEU A 93 -14.06 -7.36 -2.55
N GLY A 94 -15.36 -7.25 -2.29
CA GLY A 94 -16.40 -7.85 -3.13
C GLY A 94 -16.48 -7.29 -4.54
N ASP A 95 -15.80 -6.17 -4.85
CA ASP A 95 -15.72 -5.58 -6.18
C ASP A 95 -14.62 -6.16 -7.06
N LEU A 96 -13.70 -6.97 -6.49
CA LEU A 96 -12.77 -7.77 -7.28
C LEU A 96 -13.55 -8.71 -8.21
N ASP A 97 -13.19 -8.74 -9.47
CA ASP A 97 -13.88 -9.58 -10.47
C ASP A 97 -13.89 -11.06 -10.09
N GLU A 98 -12.80 -11.52 -9.49
CA GLU A 98 -12.63 -12.87 -8.95
C GLU A 98 -13.59 -13.15 -7.79
N ILE A 99 -13.73 -12.19 -6.87
CA ILE A 99 -14.66 -12.32 -5.72
C ILE A 99 -16.11 -12.21 -6.20
N ARG A 100 -16.40 -11.35 -7.16
CA ARG A 100 -17.72 -11.31 -7.81
C ARG A 100 -18.05 -12.64 -8.48
N TYR A 101 -17.07 -13.23 -9.18
CA TYR A 101 -17.26 -14.55 -9.80
C TYR A 101 -17.49 -15.63 -8.74
N PHE A 102 -16.72 -15.64 -7.68
CA PHE A 102 -16.89 -16.54 -6.54
C PHE A 102 -18.29 -16.42 -5.91
N ASN A 103 -18.74 -15.19 -5.65
CA ASN A 103 -20.07 -14.89 -5.11
C ASN A 103 -21.19 -15.38 -6.02
N ARG A 104 -21.04 -15.25 -7.35
CA ARG A 104 -22.01 -15.82 -8.31
C ARG A 104 -22.01 -17.35 -8.27
N ALA A 105 -20.83 -17.96 -8.17
CA ALA A 105 -20.72 -19.42 -8.07
C ALA A 105 -21.30 -19.98 -6.76
N LEU A 106 -21.30 -19.18 -5.68
CA LEU A 106 -21.98 -19.50 -4.43
C LEU A 106 -23.50 -19.40 -4.54
N ASP A 107 -24.06 -18.76 -5.59
CA ASP A 107 -25.49 -18.53 -5.77
C ASP A 107 -26.18 -17.97 -4.52
N LEU A 108 -25.67 -16.84 -4.04
CA LEU A 108 -26.12 -16.18 -2.82
C LEU A 108 -27.56 -15.60 -2.91
N SER A 109 -28.24 -15.76 -4.05
CA SER A 109 -29.62 -15.33 -4.28
C SER A 109 -30.65 -16.25 -3.63
N GLN A 110 -30.28 -17.45 -3.22
CA GLN A 110 -31.18 -18.35 -2.53
C GLN A 110 -31.29 -17.97 -1.04
N ASP A 111 -32.51 -18.07 -0.50
CA ASP A 111 -32.89 -17.69 0.89
C ASP A 111 -32.19 -18.48 2.01
N THR A 112 -31.16 -19.24 1.70
CA THR A 112 -30.39 -20.00 2.69
C THR A 112 -29.29 -19.14 3.26
N HIS A 113 -29.45 -18.70 4.51
CA HIS A 113 -28.42 -17.97 5.27
C HIS A 113 -27.12 -18.74 5.44
N LEU A 114 -27.17 -20.08 5.41
CA LEU A 114 -26.02 -20.97 5.56
C LEU A 114 -25.49 -21.41 4.19
N ILE A 115 -24.21 -21.22 3.95
CA ILE A 115 -23.50 -21.72 2.78
C ILE A 115 -22.95 -23.10 3.16
N ASP A 116 -23.46 -24.15 2.52
CA ASP A 116 -22.96 -25.51 2.76
C ASP A 116 -21.54 -25.71 2.18
N ASP A 117 -20.82 -26.67 2.73
CA ASP A 117 -19.43 -26.92 2.36
C ASP A 117 -19.28 -27.38 0.91
N GLU A 118 -20.25 -28.09 0.37
CA GLU A 118 -20.21 -28.55 -1.03
C GLU A 118 -20.29 -27.37 -2.01
N ARG A 119 -21.18 -26.45 -1.77
CA ARG A 119 -21.29 -25.20 -2.57
C ARG A 119 -20.03 -24.36 -2.47
N TRP A 120 -19.50 -24.21 -1.26
CA TRP A 120 -18.28 -23.47 -1.02
C TRP A 120 -17.09 -24.06 -1.78
N GLU A 121 -16.86 -25.36 -1.66
CA GLU A 121 -15.77 -26.05 -2.37
C GLU A 121 -15.97 -26.06 -3.89
N THR A 122 -17.21 -26.12 -4.35
CA THR A 122 -17.52 -26.01 -5.77
C THR A 122 -17.21 -24.62 -6.32
N ALA A 123 -17.57 -23.57 -5.60
CA ALA A 123 -17.21 -22.18 -5.95
C ALA A 123 -15.69 -21.97 -5.99
N LYS A 124 -14.94 -22.52 -5.04
CA LYS A 124 -13.45 -22.49 -5.04
C LYS A 124 -12.87 -23.18 -6.27
N ARG A 125 -13.40 -24.34 -6.65
CA ARG A 125 -12.94 -25.05 -7.87
C ARG A 125 -13.23 -24.27 -9.14
N CYS A 126 -14.40 -23.65 -9.23
CA CYS A 126 -14.77 -22.79 -10.35
C CYS A 126 -13.85 -21.58 -10.44
N LEU A 127 -13.61 -20.91 -9.33
CA LEU A 127 -12.71 -19.76 -9.23
C LEU A 127 -11.29 -20.12 -9.68
N LYS A 128 -10.73 -21.23 -9.14
CA LYS A 128 -9.40 -21.70 -9.53
C LYS A 128 -9.29 -22.02 -11.01
N ARG A 129 -10.31 -22.62 -11.60
CA ARG A 129 -10.34 -22.95 -13.03
C ARG A 129 -10.30 -21.71 -13.90
N GLU A 130 -11.04 -20.66 -13.52
CA GLU A 130 -11.18 -19.42 -14.30
C GLU A 130 -9.99 -18.47 -14.09
N PHE A 131 -9.58 -18.26 -12.84
CA PHE A 131 -8.60 -17.24 -12.45
C PHE A 131 -7.30 -17.80 -11.89
N GLY A 132 -7.08 -19.11 -11.92
CA GLY A 132 -5.88 -19.73 -11.33
C GLY A 132 -4.54 -19.28 -11.94
N HIS A 133 -4.57 -18.60 -13.09
CA HIS A 133 -3.41 -18.01 -13.77
C HIS A 133 -3.37 -16.47 -13.67
N ALA A 134 -4.38 -15.85 -13.04
CA ALA A 134 -4.43 -14.40 -12.86
C ALA A 134 -3.46 -13.95 -11.78
N GLN A 135 -2.87 -12.75 -11.91
CA GLN A 135 -2.00 -12.16 -10.89
C GLN A 135 -2.70 -11.97 -9.54
N SER A 136 -3.98 -11.68 -9.57
CA SER A 136 -4.85 -11.52 -8.38
C SER A 136 -5.25 -12.84 -7.71
N TRP A 137 -4.95 -14.00 -8.32
CA TRP A 137 -5.34 -15.31 -7.81
C TRP A 137 -4.88 -15.56 -6.35
N GLU A 138 -3.60 -15.27 -6.05
CA GLU A 138 -3.06 -15.51 -4.71
C GLU A 138 -3.75 -14.65 -3.64
N ILE A 139 -4.12 -13.42 -3.99
CA ILE A 139 -4.85 -12.52 -3.09
C ILE A 139 -6.25 -13.08 -2.82
N CYS A 140 -6.97 -13.44 -3.86
CA CYS A 140 -8.33 -13.97 -3.73
C CYS A 140 -8.34 -15.30 -2.99
N ARG A 141 -7.36 -16.16 -3.25
CA ARG A 141 -7.15 -17.39 -2.49
C ARG A 141 -6.91 -17.11 -1.00
N ASN A 142 -6.07 -16.14 -0.66
CA ASN A 142 -5.78 -15.77 0.72
C ASN A 142 -7.00 -15.18 1.43
N ILE A 143 -7.82 -14.37 0.75
CA ILE A 143 -9.10 -13.87 1.28
C ILE A 143 -10.00 -15.04 1.69
N ILE A 144 -10.17 -16.03 0.82
CA ILE A 144 -11.03 -17.20 1.06
C ILE A 144 -10.46 -18.06 2.19
N LEU A 145 -9.17 -18.35 2.18
CA LEU A 145 -8.52 -19.16 3.21
C LEU A 145 -8.57 -18.53 4.60
N ASN A 146 -8.34 -17.23 4.70
CA ASN A 146 -8.41 -16.52 5.98
C ASN A 146 -9.84 -16.52 6.52
N PHE A 147 -10.85 -16.37 5.65
CA PHE A 147 -12.25 -16.52 6.08
C PHE A 147 -12.53 -17.92 6.64
N GLU A 148 -12.09 -18.97 5.95
CA GLU A 148 -12.25 -20.36 6.40
C GLU A 148 -11.60 -20.65 7.76
N GLN A 149 -10.46 -20.01 8.05
CA GLN A 149 -9.76 -20.15 9.32
C GLN A 149 -10.52 -19.53 10.50
N VAL A 150 -11.23 -18.43 10.24
CA VAL A 150 -11.99 -17.70 11.27
C VAL A 150 -13.38 -18.27 11.47
N TYR A 151 -14.05 -18.67 10.38
CA TYR A 151 -15.44 -19.10 10.37
C TYR A 151 -15.58 -20.58 10.03
N SER A 152 -15.78 -21.42 11.05
CA SER A 152 -16.00 -22.86 10.88
C SER A 152 -17.33 -23.18 10.20
N ARG A 153 -18.34 -22.33 10.41
CA ARG A 153 -19.61 -22.35 9.68
C ARG A 153 -19.71 -21.09 8.82
N LYS A 154 -20.09 -21.25 7.57
CA LYS A 154 -20.08 -20.17 6.59
C LYS A 154 -21.49 -19.62 6.43
N TYR A 155 -21.75 -18.45 7.02
CA TYR A 155 -22.99 -17.72 6.79
C TYR A 155 -22.77 -16.63 5.74
N HIS A 156 -23.81 -16.38 4.93
CA HIS A 156 -23.78 -15.32 3.92
C HIS A 156 -23.48 -13.94 4.55
N SER A 157 -24.12 -13.65 5.69
CA SER A 157 -23.87 -12.41 6.44
C SER A 157 -22.41 -12.27 6.88
N ASP A 158 -21.82 -13.35 7.41
CA ASP A 158 -20.44 -13.33 7.89
C ASP A 158 -19.45 -13.12 6.75
N TRP A 159 -19.68 -13.79 5.62
CA TRP A 159 -18.87 -13.60 4.41
C TRP A 159 -18.95 -12.17 3.88
N THR A 160 -20.16 -11.61 3.79
CA THR A 160 -20.36 -10.22 3.33
C THR A 160 -19.72 -9.20 4.27
N ASN A 161 -19.93 -9.36 5.59
CA ASN A 161 -19.33 -8.49 6.59
C ASN A 161 -17.79 -8.61 6.58
N TYR A 162 -17.25 -9.82 6.46
CA TYR A 162 -15.83 -10.05 6.36
C TYR A 162 -15.22 -9.35 5.15
N LEU A 163 -15.83 -9.43 3.96
CA LEU A 163 -15.38 -8.69 2.77
C LEU A 163 -15.45 -7.17 2.95
N PHE A 164 -16.43 -6.70 3.72
CA PHE A 164 -16.62 -5.28 3.98
C PHE A 164 -15.61 -4.73 5.00
N GLU A 165 -15.30 -5.49 6.04
CA GLU A 165 -14.40 -5.06 7.12
C GLU A 165 -12.93 -5.29 6.79
N SER A 166 -12.62 -6.30 5.95
CA SER A 166 -11.25 -6.64 5.57
C SER A 166 -10.65 -5.63 4.59
N LYS A 167 -9.34 -5.47 4.69
CA LYS A 167 -8.57 -4.60 3.78
C LYS A 167 -7.74 -5.45 2.84
N LEU A 168 -7.60 -4.99 1.60
CA LEU A 168 -6.77 -5.68 0.61
C LEU A 168 -5.33 -5.91 1.11
N GLU A 169 -4.80 -4.96 1.88
CA GLU A 169 -3.46 -5.04 2.47
C GLU A 169 -3.26 -6.18 3.46
N ASP A 170 -4.35 -6.74 4.03
CA ASP A 170 -4.30 -7.85 4.98
C ASP A 170 -3.97 -9.19 4.29
N PHE A 171 -4.17 -9.25 2.97
CA PHE A 171 -4.03 -10.48 2.17
C PHE A 171 -2.77 -10.53 1.30
N TYR A 172 -1.96 -9.47 1.30
CA TYR A 172 -0.65 -9.52 0.66
C TYR A 172 0.31 -10.35 1.53
N PRO A 173 0.91 -11.41 1.01
CA PRO A 173 1.90 -12.16 1.75
C PRO A 173 3.14 -11.27 1.99
N VAL A 174 3.23 -10.71 3.18
CA VAL A 174 4.43 -9.98 3.60
C VAL A 174 5.40 -11.02 4.17
N GLN A 175 6.21 -11.63 3.31
CA GLN A 175 7.36 -12.39 3.72
C GLN A 175 8.61 -11.50 3.68
N GLY A 176 9.15 -11.17 4.85
CA GLY A 176 10.38 -10.40 4.97
C GLY A 176 10.19 -8.88 5.08
N GLU A 177 11.28 -8.14 4.94
CA GLU A 177 11.31 -6.68 4.91
C GLU A 177 10.69 -6.16 3.61
N ALA A 178 9.38 -6.01 3.59
CA ALA A 178 8.67 -5.55 2.40
C ALA A 178 8.86 -4.04 2.20
N ILE A 179 9.01 -3.64 0.94
CA ILE A 179 8.93 -2.25 0.54
C ILE A 179 7.48 -1.80 0.70
N VAL A 180 7.26 -0.79 1.51
CA VAL A 180 5.92 -0.21 1.72
C VAL A 180 5.69 0.91 0.72
N VAL A 181 4.75 0.74 -0.20
CA VAL A 181 4.34 1.78 -1.13
C VAL A 181 3.05 2.43 -0.63
N SER A 182 3.02 3.75 -0.56
CA SER A 182 1.92 4.49 0.06
C SER A 182 1.81 5.92 -0.48
N THR A 183 0.67 6.55 -0.32
CA THR A 183 0.62 8.00 -0.42
C THR A 183 1.18 8.66 0.84
N ILE A 184 1.66 9.92 0.71
CA ILE A 184 2.19 10.71 1.83
C ILE A 184 1.19 10.77 2.99
N HIS A 185 -0.10 10.96 2.70
CA HIS A 185 -1.16 11.05 3.72
C HIS A 185 -1.30 9.76 4.53
N LYS A 186 -1.22 8.61 3.87
CA LYS A 186 -1.38 7.29 4.50
C LYS A 186 -0.13 6.84 5.26
N ALA A 187 1.01 7.45 4.98
CA ALA A 187 2.25 7.26 5.72
C ALA A 187 2.30 8.03 7.05
N LYS A 188 1.29 8.85 7.36
CA LYS A 188 1.24 9.60 8.62
C LYS A 188 1.26 8.64 9.81
N GLY A 189 2.22 8.86 10.73
CA GLY A 189 2.41 8.00 11.91
C GLY A 189 3.30 6.77 11.68
N LYS A 190 3.70 6.48 10.42
CA LYS A 190 4.67 5.43 10.10
C LYS A 190 6.06 6.04 9.96
N GLU A 191 7.09 5.24 10.18
CA GLU A 191 8.49 5.63 10.01
C GLU A 191 9.25 4.51 9.31
N PHE A 192 10.21 4.87 8.46
CA PHE A 192 11.00 3.93 7.67
C PHE A 192 12.48 4.28 7.77
N ASP A 193 13.34 3.27 7.68
CA ASP A 193 14.78 3.51 7.66
C ASP A 193 15.18 4.20 6.34
N ASN A 194 14.57 3.79 5.23
CA ASN A 194 14.75 4.40 3.92
C ASN A 194 13.42 4.95 3.40
N VAL A 195 13.41 6.16 2.88
CA VAL A 195 12.24 6.76 2.23
C VAL A 195 12.60 7.23 0.83
N PHE A 196 11.87 6.76 -0.16
CA PHE A 196 11.87 7.33 -1.50
C PHE A 196 10.62 8.20 -1.65
N LEU A 197 10.83 9.47 -1.95
CA LEU A 197 9.75 10.43 -2.09
C LEU A 197 9.65 10.92 -3.54
N LEU A 198 8.57 10.55 -4.21
CA LEU A 198 8.30 11.00 -5.58
C LEU A 198 7.58 12.36 -5.55
N LEU A 199 8.24 13.38 -6.08
CA LEU A 199 7.70 14.73 -6.17
C LEU A 199 7.63 15.18 -7.62
N THR A 200 6.47 15.73 -7.99
CA THR A 200 6.25 16.40 -9.28
C THR A 200 6.11 17.91 -9.05
N ASN A 201 6.61 18.74 -9.97
CA ASN A 201 6.43 20.20 -9.97
C ASN A 201 6.90 20.89 -8.67
N ILE A 202 8.19 20.72 -8.33
CA ILE A 202 8.80 21.28 -7.10
C ILE A 202 8.90 22.81 -7.16
N GLU A 203 8.93 23.42 -8.33
CA GLU A 203 9.21 24.86 -8.51
C GLU A 203 8.13 25.77 -7.92
N SER A 204 6.90 25.29 -7.76
CA SER A 204 5.76 26.09 -7.25
C SER A 204 4.95 25.31 -6.20
N LEU A 205 5.59 24.94 -5.09
CA LEU A 205 4.89 24.29 -3.98
C LEU A 205 3.98 25.29 -3.24
N SER A 206 2.68 25.06 -3.25
CA SER A 206 1.76 25.74 -2.34
C SER A 206 2.10 25.40 -0.88
N ASP A 207 1.66 26.19 0.07
CA ASP A 207 1.92 25.96 1.49
C ASP A 207 1.35 24.62 1.98
N GLU A 208 0.24 24.18 1.41
CA GLU A 208 -0.33 22.86 1.67
C GLU A 208 0.61 21.74 1.19
N LYS A 209 1.10 21.85 -0.05
CA LYS A 209 2.08 20.89 -0.60
C LYS A 209 3.38 20.88 0.19
N LYS A 210 3.85 22.03 0.68
CA LYS A 210 5.04 22.09 1.56
C LYS A 210 4.79 21.31 2.86
N ARG A 211 3.59 21.40 3.44
CA ARG A 211 3.25 20.63 4.64
C ARG A 211 3.23 19.13 4.35
N GLU A 212 2.68 18.69 3.22
CA GLU A 212 2.71 17.29 2.81
C GLU A 212 4.14 16.77 2.64
N VAL A 213 4.98 17.52 1.91
CA VAL A 213 6.40 17.17 1.72
C VAL A 213 7.13 17.11 3.07
N TYR A 214 6.87 18.05 3.97
CA TYR A 214 7.43 18.01 5.33
C TYR A 214 7.05 16.73 6.09
N VAL A 215 5.78 16.32 6.00
CA VAL A 215 5.32 15.05 6.60
C VAL A 215 6.11 13.90 6.01
N ALA A 216 6.29 13.83 4.69
CA ALA A 216 7.04 12.77 4.03
C ALA A 216 8.51 12.73 4.47
N ILE A 217 9.19 13.88 4.50
CA ILE A 217 10.58 14.03 4.96
C ILE A 217 10.75 13.49 6.38
N THR A 218 9.79 13.77 7.26
CA THR A 218 9.83 13.31 8.67
C THR A 218 9.54 11.82 8.83
N ARG A 219 9.24 11.09 7.76
CA ARG A 219 9.05 9.62 7.80
C ARG A 219 10.37 8.88 7.72
N ALA A 220 11.43 9.51 7.22
CA ALA A 220 12.74 8.90 7.11
C ALA A 220 13.50 8.95 8.45
N LYS A 221 13.97 7.78 8.90
CA LYS A 221 14.86 7.65 10.05
C LYS A 221 16.31 7.89 9.66
N GLN A 222 16.74 7.32 8.53
CA GLN A 222 18.13 7.33 8.09
C GLN A 222 18.30 7.97 6.71
N ASN A 223 17.67 7.41 5.68
CA ASN A 223 17.90 7.78 4.28
C ASN A 223 16.62 8.34 3.62
N LEU A 224 16.77 9.45 2.87
CA LEU A 224 15.74 10.12 2.10
C LEU A 224 16.24 10.41 0.68
#